data_80d8a074ffbee6f3f437fdb4f39303b6
#
_entry.id   80d8a074ffbee6f3f437fdb4f39303b6
#
_cell.length_a   1.000
_cell.length_b   1.000
_cell.length_c   1.000
_cell.angle_alpha   90.00
_cell.angle_beta   90.00
_cell.angle_gamma   90.00
#
_symmetry.space_group_name_H-M   'P 1'
#
loop_
_entity.id
_entity.type
_entity.pdbx_description
1 polymer ?
#
loop_
_entity_poly.entity_id
_entity_poly.type
_entity_poly.pdbx_seq_one_letter_code
_entity_poly.pdbx_strand_id
1 'polypeptide(L)'
;MSQTTPFELKTNPADFSVMVSGMFTIAREMGKNMERTARAPIYFSAHDFSTTLLTLDCELLALAEYIPVLIGATPFAAKAVKEYFKDDINEGDVFLVNDPYTLDAGNQMADWCIVYPVFWNGKQVLWVANKAHQQDTGGGVPGGYNPGAMDIYAEGLRIPPVKIFEKGNERRDVFNLIMTNVRIPETQRGDLLSMIGAARIGERRARVIYDTYGEEKVDTFIEDLMSYGEFMMREEIAKLKDGVYHCEIKGNEASTPIVCDLTIQGSDMIVDFSKSGPMSPAYINSPIANTYSSVYMALMTSVGKKIQYRCGGCYRPINILTTPGTVTHACILYTSP
;
A
#
# COMPACT_ATOMS: atom_id res chain seq x y z
N MET A 1 4.12 -27.79 21.95
CA MET A 1 4.81 -26.49 21.98
C MET A 1 5.80 -26.50 20.82
N SER A 2 5.47 -25.91 19.69
CA SER A 2 6.41 -25.73 18.56
C SER A 2 7.45 -24.71 19.06
N GLN A 3 8.71 -25.14 19.17
CA GLN A 3 9.80 -24.23 19.45
C GLN A 3 10.07 -23.45 18.16
N THR A 4 9.62 -22.23 18.08
CA THR A 4 10.11 -21.29 17.06
C THR A 4 11.62 -21.13 17.27
N THR A 5 12.40 -21.28 16.21
CA THR A 5 13.85 -21.07 16.28
C THR A 5 14.09 -19.64 16.78
N PRO A 6 14.96 -19.42 17.79
CA PRO A 6 15.25 -18.09 18.29
C PRO A 6 15.68 -17.17 17.14
N PHE A 7 15.14 -15.96 17.11
CA PHE A 7 15.56 -14.93 16.15
C PHE A 7 16.92 -14.36 16.59
N GLU A 8 17.88 -14.36 15.69
CA GLU A 8 19.21 -13.80 15.91
C GLU A 8 19.49 -12.70 14.89
N LEU A 9 19.84 -11.50 15.37
CA LEU A 9 20.26 -10.38 14.56
C LEU A 9 21.64 -10.62 13.96
N LYS A 10 21.79 -10.46 12.64
CA LYS A 10 23.07 -10.39 11.94
C LYS A 10 23.68 -8.98 12.07
N THR A 11 22.82 -7.96 12.06
CA THR A 11 23.18 -6.55 12.25
C THR A 11 23.56 -6.30 13.71
N ASN A 12 24.55 -5.43 13.96
CA ASN A 12 24.83 -4.97 15.31
C ASN A 12 23.56 -4.38 15.95
N PRO A 13 23.18 -4.76 17.18
CA PRO A 13 21.92 -4.32 17.81
C PRO A 13 21.76 -2.80 17.93
N ALA A 14 22.86 -2.06 18.13
CA ALA A 14 22.82 -0.60 18.19
C ALA A 14 22.52 -0.01 16.80
N ASP A 15 23.23 -0.48 15.76
CA ASP A 15 22.98 -0.07 14.37
C ASP A 15 21.57 -0.44 13.94
N PHE A 16 21.09 -1.63 14.29
CA PHE A 16 19.71 -2.05 14.02
C PHE A 16 18.68 -1.08 14.61
N SER A 17 18.83 -0.74 15.89
CA SER A 17 17.91 0.17 16.58
C SER A 17 17.90 1.58 15.95
N VAL A 18 19.07 2.08 15.53
CA VAL A 18 19.20 3.39 14.88
C VAL A 18 18.58 3.36 13.48
N MET A 19 18.90 2.33 12.68
CA MET A 19 18.38 2.23 11.31
C MET A 19 16.86 2.03 11.28
N VAL A 20 16.30 1.18 12.14
CA VAL A 20 14.84 0.99 12.21
C VAL A 20 14.14 2.28 12.60
N SER A 21 14.65 2.97 13.63
CA SER A 21 14.10 4.28 14.04
C SER A 21 14.21 5.31 12.92
N GLY A 22 15.33 5.31 12.20
CA GLY A 22 15.57 6.17 11.03
C GLY A 22 14.55 5.93 9.93
N MET A 23 14.35 4.68 9.51
CA MET A 23 13.41 4.33 8.42
C MET A 23 11.96 4.73 8.76
N PHE A 24 11.49 4.44 9.98
CA PHE A 24 10.15 4.84 10.42
C PHE A 24 10.03 6.37 10.56
N THR A 25 11.11 7.06 10.96
CA THR A 25 11.12 8.53 11.02
C THR A 25 11.01 9.14 9.63
N ILE A 26 11.67 8.57 8.62
CA ILE A 26 11.54 9.01 7.22
C ILE A 26 10.07 8.98 6.78
N ALA A 27 9.38 7.86 7.01
CA ALA A 27 7.98 7.74 6.66
C ALA A 27 7.12 8.83 7.36
N ARG A 28 7.38 9.11 8.65
CA ARG A 28 6.68 10.17 9.40
C ARG A 28 7.00 11.58 8.87
N GLU A 29 8.25 11.85 8.50
CA GLU A 29 8.64 13.14 7.90
C GLU A 29 7.94 13.38 6.56
N MET A 30 7.80 12.33 5.74
CA MET A 30 7.02 12.37 4.50
C MET A 30 5.57 12.78 4.78
N GLY A 31 4.92 12.13 5.76
CA GLY A 31 3.55 12.44 6.13
C GLY A 31 3.39 13.87 6.67
N LYS A 32 4.31 14.31 7.53
CA LYS A 32 4.30 15.70 8.03
C LYS A 32 4.51 16.73 6.93
N ASN A 33 5.25 16.40 5.88
CA ASN A 33 5.33 17.28 4.71
C ASN A 33 3.98 17.37 4.00
N MET A 34 3.29 16.23 3.77
CA MET A 34 1.97 16.24 3.15
C MET A 34 0.96 17.08 3.93
N GLU A 35 0.87 16.89 5.25
CA GLU A 35 0.00 17.71 6.12
C GLU A 35 0.23 19.22 5.94
N ARG A 36 1.50 19.64 5.78
CA ARG A 36 1.87 21.06 5.75
C ARG A 36 1.78 21.72 4.38
N THR A 37 1.86 20.94 3.32
CA THR A 37 2.00 21.45 1.95
C THR A 37 0.80 21.18 1.06
N ALA A 38 -0.08 20.24 1.45
CA ALA A 38 -1.32 19.95 0.74
C ALA A 38 -2.32 21.12 0.85
N ARG A 39 -3.22 21.18 -0.12
CA ARG A 39 -4.25 22.23 -0.24
C ARG A 39 -5.63 21.74 0.20
N ALA A 40 -5.93 20.47 -0.02
CA ALA A 40 -7.23 19.91 0.33
C ALA A 40 -7.33 19.56 1.82
N PRO A 41 -8.45 19.88 2.50
CA PRO A 41 -8.68 19.55 3.91
C PRO A 41 -8.56 18.05 4.22
N ILE A 42 -8.83 17.19 3.26
CA ILE A 42 -8.72 15.73 3.43
C ILE A 42 -7.30 15.31 3.83
N TYR A 43 -6.27 16.07 3.45
CA TYR A 43 -4.89 15.83 3.85
C TYR A 43 -4.54 16.40 5.22
N PHE A 44 -4.78 17.70 5.44
CA PHE A 44 -4.31 18.36 6.66
C PHE A 44 -5.30 18.28 7.84
N SER A 45 -6.55 17.94 7.59
CA SER A 45 -7.60 17.86 8.61
C SER A 45 -8.01 16.41 8.89
N ALA A 46 -8.31 15.63 7.84
CA ALA A 46 -8.70 14.23 7.98
C ALA A 46 -7.49 13.28 8.00
N HIS A 47 -6.32 13.72 7.54
CA HIS A 47 -5.11 12.90 7.39
C HIS A 47 -5.34 11.62 6.56
N ASP A 48 -6.16 11.72 5.50
CA ASP A 48 -6.55 10.58 4.68
C ASP A 48 -5.47 10.24 3.64
N PHE A 49 -4.33 9.81 4.16
CA PHE A 49 -3.18 9.35 3.40
C PHE A 49 -2.32 8.39 4.22
N SER A 50 -1.31 7.79 3.58
CA SER A 50 -0.26 7.02 4.23
C SER A 50 1.04 7.16 3.46
N THR A 51 2.16 6.99 4.16
CA THR A 51 3.52 7.08 3.59
C THR A 51 4.33 5.85 3.98
N THR A 52 5.09 5.32 3.03
CA THR A 52 5.81 4.06 3.18
C THR A 52 7.18 4.09 2.50
N LEU A 53 8.10 3.30 3.05
CA LEU A 53 9.30 2.83 2.36
C LEU A 53 9.10 1.35 2.03
N LEU A 54 9.55 0.93 0.85
CA LEU A 54 9.43 -0.43 0.40
C LEU A 54 10.80 -0.96 -0.05
N THR A 55 11.01 -2.26 0.09
CA THR A 55 12.20 -2.93 -0.45
C THR A 55 12.19 -2.94 -1.98
N LEU A 56 13.30 -3.34 -2.60
CA LEU A 56 13.35 -3.55 -4.07
C LEU A 56 12.29 -4.54 -4.57
N ASP A 57 11.89 -5.50 -3.74
CA ASP A 57 10.83 -6.46 -4.06
C ASP A 57 9.44 -5.96 -3.68
N CYS A 58 9.34 -4.66 -3.38
CA CYS A 58 8.11 -3.99 -3.04
C CYS A 58 7.44 -4.52 -1.75
N GLU A 59 8.18 -5.14 -0.83
CA GLU A 59 7.69 -5.45 0.50
C GLU A 59 7.73 -4.19 1.39
N LEU A 60 6.77 -4.06 2.29
CA LEU A 60 6.68 -2.93 3.21
C LEU A 60 7.88 -2.93 4.18
N LEU A 61 8.74 -1.92 4.10
CA LEU A 61 9.92 -1.78 4.97
C LEU A 61 9.62 -0.93 6.21
N ALA A 62 9.04 0.24 6.01
CA ALA A 62 8.64 1.15 7.07
C ALA A 62 7.41 1.95 6.66
N LEU A 63 6.68 2.46 7.64
CA LEU A 63 5.41 3.16 7.43
C LEU A 63 5.19 4.27 8.45
N ALA A 64 4.33 5.23 8.09
CA ALA A 64 3.68 6.11 9.03
C ALA A 64 2.18 5.80 9.08
N GLU A 65 1.68 5.57 10.27
CA GLU A 65 0.30 5.13 10.52
C GLU A 65 -0.66 6.32 10.52
N TYR A 66 -1.15 6.70 9.34
CA TYR A 66 -2.27 7.64 9.19
C TYR A 66 -3.55 6.85 8.94
N ILE A 67 -3.81 6.45 7.69
CA ILE A 67 -4.93 5.57 7.34
C ILE A 67 -4.41 4.16 7.03
N PRO A 68 -4.59 3.19 7.93
CA PRO A 68 -3.93 1.88 7.81
C PRO A 68 -4.30 1.09 6.55
N VAL A 69 -5.53 1.21 6.06
CA VAL A 69 -5.96 0.50 4.84
C VAL A 69 -5.22 0.96 3.59
N LEU A 70 -4.68 2.17 3.55
CA LEU A 70 -3.89 2.66 2.43
C LEU A 70 -2.48 2.05 2.40
N ILE A 71 -1.93 1.72 3.57
CA ILE A 71 -0.58 1.18 3.72
C ILE A 71 -0.43 -0.15 2.98
N GLY A 72 -1.33 -1.10 3.22
CA GLY A 72 -1.26 -2.44 2.63
C GLY A 72 -1.44 -2.47 1.11
N ALA A 73 -1.97 -1.40 0.52
CA ALA A 73 -2.13 -1.26 -0.92
C ALA A 73 -0.89 -0.65 -1.61
N THR A 74 0.05 -0.01 -0.89
CA THR A 74 1.26 0.58 -1.51
C THR A 74 2.20 -0.46 -2.12
N PRO A 75 2.42 -1.65 -1.55
CA PRO A 75 3.18 -2.72 -2.19
C PRO A 75 2.63 -3.13 -3.55
N PHE A 76 1.32 -3.19 -3.70
CA PHE A 76 0.66 -3.52 -4.97
C PHE A 76 0.94 -2.46 -6.03
N ALA A 77 0.80 -1.18 -5.67
CA ALA A 77 1.12 -0.07 -6.57
C ALA A 77 2.59 -0.10 -7.03
N ALA A 78 3.52 -0.35 -6.11
CA ALA A 78 4.95 -0.44 -6.44
C ALA A 78 5.26 -1.66 -7.32
N LYS A 79 4.66 -2.82 -7.05
CA LYS A 79 4.79 -4.03 -7.90
C LYS A 79 4.27 -3.77 -9.31
N ALA A 80 3.11 -3.14 -9.43
CA ALA A 80 2.54 -2.80 -10.73
C ALA A 80 3.44 -1.85 -11.53
N VAL A 81 4.01 -0.83 -10.89
CA VAL A 81 4.99 0.07 -11.51
C VAL A 81 6.24 -0.70 -11.94
N LYS A 82 6.81 -1.54 -11.06
CA LYS A 82 7.99 -2.36 -11.34
C LYS A 82 7.75 -3.29 -12.54
N GLU A 83 6.58 -3.93 -12.60
CA GLU A 83 6.23 -4.84 -13.69
C GLU A 83 5.94 -4.11 -15.01
N TYR A 84 5.25 -2.97 -14.93
CA TYR A 84 4.83 -2.21 -16.12
C TYR A 84 6.02 -1.57 -16.83
N PHE A 85 6.96 -0.98 -16.08
CA PHE A 85 8.09 -0.24 -16.63
C PHE A 85 9.37 -1.08 -16.74
N LYS A 86 9.53 -2.17 -15.99
CA LYS A 86 10.68 -3.08 -16.04
C LYS A 86 12.02 -2.34 -16.09
N ASP A 87 12.69 -2.38 -17.24
CA ASP A 87 14.01 -1.77 -17.43
C ASP A 87 13.97 -0.25 -17.67
N ASP A 88 12.79 0.36 -17.79
CA ASP A 88 12.60 1.80 -17.96
C ASP A 88 12.23 2.50 -16.65
N ILE A 89 13.03 2.24 -15.61
CA ILE A 89 12.94 2.92 -14.30
C ILE A 89 14.27 3.65 -14.09
N ASN A 90 14.21 4.98 -14.01
CA ASN A 90 15.39 5.82 -13.95
C ASN A 90 15.40 6.72 -12.72
N GLU A 91 16.59 7.20 -12.32
CA GLU A 91 16.71 8.20 -11.25
C GLU A 91 15.95 9.47 -11.63
N GLY A 92 15.12 9.94 -10.68
CA GLY A 92 14.26 11.12 -10.86
C GLY A 92 12.91 10.85 -11.52
N ASP A 93 12.60 9.60 -11.88
CA ASP A 93 11.26 9.22 -12.30
C ASP A 93 10.28 9.31 -11.12
N VAL A 94 9.05 9.72 -11.40
CA VAL A 94 7.94 9.67 -10.45
C VAL A 94 6.75 9.03 -11.13
N PHE A 95 6.22 7.99 -10.53
CA PHE A 95 5.09 7.26 -11.05
C PHE A 95 3.82 7.61 -10.28
N LEU A 96 2.71 7.65 -11.01
CA LEU A 96 1.37 7.79 -10.46
C LEU A 96 0.53 6.60 -10.90
N VAL A 97 -0.31 6.09 -10.00
CA VAL A 97 -1.27 5.02 -10.27
C VAL A 97 -2.45 5.09 -9.32
N ASN A 98 -3.65 4.80 -9.81
CA ASN A 98 -4.83 4.60 -8.97
C ASN A 98 -5.69 3.41 -9.41
N ASP A 99 -5.50 2.92 -10.64
CA ASP A 99 -6.35 1.88 -11.23
C ASP A 99 -6.27 0.57 -10.43
N PRO A 100 -7.37 0.11 -9.84
CA PRO A 100 -7.37 -1.10 -9.01
C PRO A 100 -7.19 -2.39 -9.82
N TYR A 101 -7.39 -2.36 -11.13
CA TYR A 101 -7.43 -3.56 -11.96
C TYR A 101 -6.24 -3.71 -12.92
N THR A 102 -5.51 -2.64 -13.21
CA THR A 102 -4.25 -2.78 -13.96
C THR A 102 -3.17 -3.31 -13.03
N LEU A 103 -2.80 -4.58 -13.20
CA LEU A 103 -1.80 -5.27 -12.36
C LEU A 103 -2.11 -5.17 -10.85
N ASP A 104 -3.40 -5.13 -10.50
CA ASP A 104 -3.88 -5.04 -9.11
C ASP A 104 -3.35 -3.84 -8.32
N ALA A 105 -2.97 -2.74 -9.00
CA ALA A 105 -2.20 -1.64 -8.44
C ALA A 105 -2.94 -0.80 -7.38
N GLY A 106 -4.26 -0.67 -7.51
CA GLY A 106 -5.07 0.23 -6.68
C GLY A 106 -5.99 -0.49 -5.70
N ASN A 107 -6.46 0.25 -4.69
CA ASN A 107 -7.50 -0.20 -3.77
C ASN A 107 -8.87 0.44 -4.09
N GLN A 108 -8.88 1.70 -4.49
CA GLN A 108 -10.06 2.42 -5.00
C GLN A 108 -9.62 3.60 -5.87
N MET A 109 -10.51 4.08 -6.73
CA MET A 109 -10.20 5.14 -7.71
C MET A 109 -9.80 6.47 -7.08
N ALA A 110 -10.35 6.79 -5.92
CA ALA A 110 -10.05 8.04 -5.23
C ALA A 110 -8.66 8.04 -4.56
N ASP A 111 -8.03 6.88 -4.38
CA ASP A 111 -6.75 6.76 -3.68
C ASP A 111 -5.58 6.72 -4.66
N TRP A 112 -5.04 7.90 -4.97
CA TRP A 112 -3.89 8.00 -5.85
C TRP A 112 -2.60 7.64 -5.12
N CYS A 113 -1.74 6.87 -5.78
CA CYS A 113 -0.45 6.44 -5.23
C CYS A 113 0.70 7.02 -6.03
N ILE A 114 1.60 7.75 -5.36
CA ILE A 114 2.92 8.09 -5.88
C ILE A 114 3.88 6.97 -5.52
N VAL A 115 4.62 6.49 -6.52
CA VAL A 115 5.71 5.52 -6.36
C VAL A 115 6.99 6.17 -6.88
N TYR A 116 8.04 6.17 -6.07
CA TYR A 116 9.29 6.85 -6.35
C TYR A 116 10.48 5.89 -6.13
N PRO A 117 11.32 5.62 -7.14
CA PRO A 117 12.49 4.79 -6.99
C PRO A 117 13.60 5.55 -6.29
N VAL A 118 14.22 4.95 -5.30
CA VAL A 118 15.39 5.51 -4.61
C VAL A 118 16.65 4.96 -5.25
N PHE A 119 17.50 5.84 -5.77
CA PHE A 119 18.78 5.49 -6.35
C PHE A 119 19.93 5.90 -5.43
N TRP A 120 20.94 5.05 -5.32
CA TRP A 120 22.19 5.32 -4.64
C TRP A 120 23.36 4.78 -5.47
N ASN A 121 24.35 5.64 -5.73
CA ASN A 121 25.49 5.33 -6.60
C ASN A 121 25.10 4.74 -7.98
N GLY A 122 24.01 5.27 -8.58
CA GLY A 122 23.53 4.84 -9.90
C GLY A 122 22.74 3.52 -9.90
N LYS A 123 22.52 2.89 -8.75
CA LYS A 123 21.74 1.67 -8.58
C LYS A 123 20.46 1.96 -7.81
N GLN A 124 19.34 1.42 -8.22
CA GLN A 124 18.11 1.47 -7.42
C GLN A 124 18.27 0.58 -6.18
N VAL A 125 17.92 1.12 -5.01
CA VAL A 125 18.09 0.44 -3.70
C VAL A 125 16.79 0.24 -2.94
N LEU A 126 15.82 1.12 -3.08
CA LEU A 126 14.52 1.08 -2.41
C LEU A 126 13.44 1.70 -3.29
N TRP A 127 12.21 1.63 -2.78
CA TRP A 127 11.09 2.46 -3.22
C TRP A 127 10.58 3.31 -2.07
N VAL A 128 10.11 4.48 -2.39
CA VAL A 128 9.30 5.33 -1.52
C VAL A 128 7.92 5.44 -2.14
N ALA A 129 6.87 5.29 -1.35
CA ALA A 129 5.52 5.49 -1.84
C ALA A 129 4.68 6.28 -0.83
N ASN A 130 3.71 7.03 -1.35
CA ASN A 130 2.64 7.58 -0.55
C ASN A 130 1.33 7.42 -1.31
N LYS A 131 0.27 7.18 -0.56
CA LYS A 131 -1.06 6.97 -1.08
C LYS A 131 -2.03 7.86 -0.35
N ALA A 132 -2.91 8.55 -1.08
CA ALA A 132 -3.79 9.54 -0.51
C ALA A 132 -5.13 9.61 -1.23
N HIS A 133 -6.19 9.79 -0.44
CA HIS A 133 -7.53 10.04 -0.94
C HIS A 133 -7.60 11.41 -1.59
N GLN A 134 -8.10 11.47 -2.81
CA GLN A 134 -8.23 12.73 -3.57
C GLN A 134 -9.61 13.34 -3.36
N GLN A 135 -9.64 14.66 -3.24
CA GLN A 135 -10.89 15.38 -3.04
C GLN A 135 -11.84 15.30 -4.26
N ASP A 136 -11.30 15.13 -5.46
CA ASP A 136 -12.06 14.89 -6.68
C ASP A 136 -11.21 14.11 -7.70
N THR A 137 -11.81 13.10 -8.29
CA THR A 137 -11.17 12.24 -9.31
C THR A 137 -11.90 12.27 -10.65
N GLY A 138 -12.80 13.23 -10.85
CA GLY A 138 -13.71 13.21 -11.99
C GLY A 138 -14.89 12.26 -11.74
N GLY A 139 -15.30 11.53 -12.79
CA GLY A 139 -16.41 10.59 -12.71
C GLY A 139 -17.81 11.24 -12.68
N GLY A 140 -18.81 10.47 -12.31
CA GLY A 140 -20.22 10.85 -12.40
C GLY A 140 -20.69 11.87 -11.36
N VAL A 141 -20.03 11.92 -10.19
CA VAL A 141 -20.38 12.81 -9.08
C VAL A 141 -19.13 13.47 -8.50
N PRO A 142 -19.24 14.69 -7.92
CA PRO A 142 -18.14 15.30 -7.20
C PRO A 142 -17.71 14.45 -5.98
N GLY A 143 -16.41 14.43 -5.68
CA GLY A 143 -15.87 13.79 -4.47
C GLY A 143 -15.53 12.30 -4.61
N GLY A 144 -15.73 11.70 -5.79
CA GLY A 144 -15.29 10.32 -6.07
C GLY A 144 -16.10 9.19 -5.43
N TYR A 145 -17.04 9.48 -4.53
CA TYR A 145 -17.97 8.49 -3.97
C TYR A 145 -19.30 8.52 -4.72
N ASN A 146 -19.52 7.55 -5.60
CA ASN A 146 -20.73 7.42 -6.35
C ASN A 146 -21.47 6.10 -6.03
N PRO A 147 -22.37 6.08 -5.03
CA PRO A 147 -23.12 4.87 -4.67
C PRO A 147 -23.99 4.32 -5.81
N GLY A 148 -24.29 5.14 -6.81
CA GLY A 148 -25.02 4.75 -8.01
C GLY A 148 -24.16 4.28 -9.17
N ALA A 149 -22.84 4.21 -9.00
CA ALA A 149 -21.95 3.70 -10.03
C ALA A 149 -22.21 2.23 -10.29
N MET A 150 -22.42 1.90 -11.56
CA MET A 150 -22.61 0.52 -12.04
C MET A 150 -21.33 -0.04 -12.66
N ASP A 151 -20.36 0.82 -12.89
CA ASP A 151 -19.04 0.48 -13.42
C ASP A 151 -17.98 1.46 -12.91
N ILE A 152 -16.71 1.08 -13.03
CA ILE A 152 -15.58 1.86 -12.55
C ILE A 152 -15.39 3.20 -13.28
N TYR A 153 -15.87 3.32 -14.50
CA TYR A 153 -15.74 4.56 -15.30
C TYR A 153 -16.58 5.70 -14.72
N ALA A 154 -17.67 5.35 -14.03
CA ALA A 154 -18.49 6.32 -13.31
C ALA A 154 -17.87 6.80 -11.99
N GLU A 155 -16.84 6.11 -11.48
CA GLU A 155 -16.19 6.45 -10.21
C GLU A 155 -15.12 7.53 -10.36
N GLY A 156 -14.47 7.64 -11.53
CA GLY A 156 -13.42 8.64 -11.75
C GLY A 156 -12.45 8.30 -12.88
N LEU A 157 -11.41 9.12 -12.98
CA LEU A 157 -10.32 8.93 -13.92
C LEU A 157 -9.47 7.74 -13.53
N ARG A 158 -9.43 6.70 -14.35
CA ARG A 158 -8.54 5.56 -14.21
C ARG A 158 -7.13 5.91 -14.71
N ILE A 159 -6.15 5.78 -13.84
CA ILE A 159 -4.75 6.07 -14.14
C ILE A 159 -3.96 4.76 -13.93
N PRO A 160 -3.61 4.05 -15.02
CA PRO A 160 -2.66 2.94 -14.95
C PRO A 160 -1.29 3.46 -14.52
N PRO A 161 -0.28 2.61 -14.26
CA PRO A 161 1.07 3.09 -13.97
C PRO A 161 1.56 4.05 -15.08
N VAL A 162 1.78 5.32 -14.74
CA VAL A 162 2.28 6.35 -15.66
C VAL A 162 3.41 7.15 -15.03
N LYS A 163 4.39 7.58 -15.84
CA LYS A 163 5.39 8.56 -15.40
C LYS A 163 4.78 9.95 -15.43
N ILE A 164 4.76 10.63 -14.28
CA ILE A 164 4.39 12.05 -14.18
C ILE A 164 5.62 12.96 -14.12
N PHE A 165 6.77 12.40 -13.72
CA PHE A 165 8.10 12.94 -13.96
C PHE A 165 8.96 11.87 -14.61
N GLU A 166 9.78 12.25 -15.56
CA GLU A 166 10.72 11.40 -16.25
C GLU A 166 12.12 12.00 -16.14
N LYS A 167 13.03 11.29 -15.46
CA LYS A 167 14.41 11.74 -15.20
C LYS A 167 14.45 13.18 -14.64
N GLY A 168 13.57 13.46 -13.68
CA GLY A 168 13.45 14.76 -13.02
C GLY A 168 12.62 15.81 -13.75
N ASN A 169 12.19 15.57 -14.99
CA ASN A 169 11.43 16.52 -15.81
C ASN A 169 9.92 16.21 -15.72
N GLU A 170 9.12 17.25 -15.51
CA GLU A 170 7.65 17.11 -15.48
C GLU A 170 7.09 16.70 -16.84
N ARG A 171 6.27 15.66 -16.87
CA ARG A 171 5.48 15.25 -18.03
C ARG A 171 4.21 16.10 -18.09
N ARG A 172 4.35 17.28 -18.71
CA ARG A 172 3.26 18.27 -18.83
C ARG A 172 2.04 17.72 -19.56
N ASP A 173 2.25 16.85 -20.52
CA ASP A 173 1.21 16.17 -21.29
C ASP A 173 0.34 15.31 -20.37
N VAL A 174 0.95 14.52 -19.48
CA VAL A 174 0.27 13.68 -18.51
C VAL A 174 -0.44 14.52 -17.43
N PHE A 175 0.23 15.54 -16.89
CA PHE A 175 -0.40 16.47 -15.93
C PHE A 175 -1.62 17.15 -16.53
N ASN A 176 -1.52 17.68 -17.75
CA ASN A 176 -2.64 18.35 -18.41
C ASN A 176 -3.80 17.39 -18.65
N LEU A 177 -3.51 16.15 -19.09
CA LEU A 177 -4.55 15.13 -19.25
C LEU A 177 -5.32 14.89 -17.94
N ILE A 178 -4.59 14.71 -16.82
CA ILE A 178 -5.20 14.46 -15.52
C ILE A 178 -6.00 15.67 -15.05
N MET A 179 -5.40 16.87 -15.08
CA MET A 179 -6.03 18.10 -14.59
C MET A 179 -7.26 18.52 -15.37
N THR A 180 -7.35 18.16 -16.67
CA THR A 180 -8.53 18.40 -17.50
C THR A 180 -9.72 17.53 -17.11
N ASN A 181 -9.46 16.37 -16.48
CA ASN A 181 -10.48 15.39 -16.11
C ASN A 181 -10.95 15.48 -14.65
N VAL A 182 -10.49 16.47 -13.88
CA VAL A 182 -10.92 16.72 -12.50
C VAL A 182 -11.59 18.09 -12.37
N ARG A 183 -12.50 18.25 -11.40
CA ARG A 183 -13.29 19.49 -11.24
C ARG A 183 -12.54 20.62 -10.54
N ILE A 184 -11.51 20.30 -9.74
CA ILE A 184 -10.74 21.24 -8.93
C ILE A 184 -9.23 21.16 -9.27
N PRO A 185 -8.85 21.44 -10.54
CA PRO A 185 -7.49 21.15 -11.05
C PRO A 185 -6.37 21.85 -10.28
N GLU A 186 -6.58 23.07 -9.79
CA GLU A 186 -5.55 23.81 -9.06
C GLU A 186 -5.25 23.18 -7.69
N THR A 187 -6.29 22.80 -6.93
CA THR A 187 -6.15 22.09 -5.66
C THR A 187 -5.52 20.74 -5.90
N GLN A 188 -6.05 19.96 -6.85
CA GLN A 188 -5.58 18.63 -7.19
C GLN A 188 -4.09 18.62 -7.60
N ARG A 189 -3.68 19.60 -8.44
CA ARG A 189 -2.27 19.76 -8.81
C ARG A 189 -1.41 20.08 -7.58
N GLY A 190 -1.89 20.95 -6.67
CA GLY A 190 -1.19 21.29 -5.44
C GLY A 190 -0.98 20.07 -4.54
N ASP A 191 -2.01 19.25 -4.37
CA ASP A 191 -1.95 18.03 -3.57
C ASP A 191 -1.03 16.99 -4.20
N LEU A 192 -1.09 16.80 -5.51
CA LEU A 192 -0.17 15.92 -6.23
C LEU A 192 1.30 16.35 -6.09
N LEU A 193 1.57 17.66 -6.16
CA LEU A 193 2.91 18.19 -5.92
C LEU A 193 3.36 18.03 -4.46
N SER A 194 2.45 18.09 -3.50
CA SER A 194 2.70 17.78 -2.08
C SER A 194 3.10 16.30 -1.90
N MET A 195 2.38 15.39 -2.54
CA MET A 195 2.71 13.95 -2.55
C MET A 195 4.10 13.69 -3.14
N ILE A 196 4.44 14.33 -4.27
CA ILE A 196 5.76 14.23 -4.92
C ILE A 196 6.84 14.81 -4.01
N GLY A 197 6.58 15.97 -3.38
CA GLY A 197 7.49 16.59 -2.44
C GLY A 197 7.82 15.69 -1.24
N ALA A 198 6.81 15.01 -0.71
CA ALA A 198 6.97 14.02 0.36
C ALA A 198 7.84 12.83 -0.09
N ALA A 199 7.61 12.29 -1.30
CA ALA A 199 8.41 11.20 -1.85
C ALA A 199 9.89 11.60 -2.02
N ARG A 200 10.16 12.83 -2.50
CA ARG A 200 11.53 13.38 -2.60
C ARG A 200 12.22 13.56 -1.25
N ILE A 201 11.47 13.87 -0.18
CA ILE A 201 12.02 13.88 1.18
C ILE A 201 12.40 12.46 1.58
N GLY A 202 11.51 11.48 1.34
CA GLY A 202 11.78 10.08 1.62
C GLY A 202 13.03 9.57 0.92
N GLU A 203 13.15 9.85 -0.39
CA GLU A 203 14.34 9.49 -1.19
C GLU A 203 15.61 10.09 -0.60
N ARG A 204 15.65 11.41 -0.42
CA ARG A 204 16.82 12.11 0.10
C ARG A 204 17.26 11.58 1.49
N ARG A 205 16.29 11.32 2.37
CA ARG A 205 16.56 10.82 3.71
C ARG A 205 17.01 9.36 3.71
N ALA A 206 16.44 8.51 2.84
CA ALA A 206 16.88 7.13 2.66
C ALA A 206 18.34 7.09 2.16
N ARG A 207 18.72 7.95 1.21
CA ARG A 207 20.12 8.07 0.75
C ARG A 207 21.10 8.36 1.88
N VAL A 208 20.74 9.22 2.84
CA VAL A 208 21.61 9.50 4.01
C VAL A 208 21.90 8.23 4.82
N ILE A 209 20.95 7.30 4.92
CA ILE A 209 21.18 6.02 5.60
C ILE A 209 22.20 5.19 4.81
N TYR A 210 22.05 5.09 3.47
CA TYR A 210 23.01 4.40 2.63
C TYR A 210 24.41 5.06 2.64
N ASP A 211 24.48 6.41 2.65
CA ASP A 211 25.75 7.15 2.78
C ASP A 211 26.44 6.88 4.11
N THR A 212 25.67 6.67 5.19
CA THR A 212 26.20 6.48 6.55
C THR A 212 26.67 5.05 6.77
N TYR A 213 25.90 4.05 6.32
CA TYR A 213 26.12 2.65 6.66
C TYR A 213 26.67 1.80 5.50
N GLY A 214 26.51 2.26 4.26
CA GLY A 214 26.82 1.49 3.04
C GLY A 214 25.76 0.43 2.70
N GLU A 215 25.76 -0.01 1.43
CA GLU A 215 24.75 -0.92 0.89
C GLU A 215 24.68 -2.25 1.66
N GLU A 216 25.82 -2.92 1.85
CA GLU A 216 25.90 -4.24 2.51
C GLU A 216 25.26 -4.26 3.92
N LYS A 217 25.53 -3.23 4.72
CA LYS A 217 24.96 -3.14 6.08
C LYS A 217 23.45 -2.84 6.03
N VAL A 218 23.02 -1.98 5.11
CA VAL A 218 21.59 -1.65 4.97
C VAL A 218 20.81 -2.86 4.46
N ASP A 219 21.35 -3.61 3.51
CA ASP A 219 20.72 -4.83 3.01
C ASP A 219 20.61 -5.90 4.11
N THR A 220 21.68 -6.11 4.89
CA THR A 220 21.65 -7.02 6.07
C THR A 220 20.59 -6.57 7.08
N PHE A 221 20.51 -5.26 7.36
CA PHE A 221 19.49 -4.69 8.25
C PHE A 221 18.07 -4.94 7.72
N ILE A 222 17.84 -4.77 6.41
CA ILE A 222 16.53 -5.02 5.79
C ILE A 222 16.12 -6.49 5.96
N GLU A 223 17.04 -7.43 5.72
CA GLU A 223 16.79 -8.86 5.95
C GLU A 223 16.44 -9.15 7.41
N ASP A 224 17.18 -8.57 8.34
CA ASP A 224 16.95 -8.72 9.78
C ASP A 224 15.58 -8.16 10.19
N LEU A 225 15.21 -6.97 9.71
CA LEU A 225 13.91 -6.36 10.03
C LEU A 225 12.73 -7.19 9.49
N MET A 226 12.85 -7.72 8.26
CA MET A 226 11.84 -8.59 7.68
C MET A 226 11.71 -9.89 8.47
N SER A 227 12.85 -10.51 8.82
CA SER A 227 12.89 -11.76 9.61
C SER A 227 12.36 -11.54 11.03
N TYR A 228 12.69 -10.40 11.64
CA TYR A 228 12.14 -10.00 12.95
C TYR A 228 10.61 -9.85 12.90
N GLY A 229 10.09 -9.16 11.87
CA GLY A 229 8.65 -9.00 11.71
C GLY A 229 7.93 -10.34 11.56
N GLU A 230 8.48 -11.25 10.75
CA GLU A 230 7.95 -12.60 10.57
C GLU A 230 7.99 -13.40 11.88
N PHE A 231 9.12 -13.40 12.56
CA PHE A 231 9.28 -14.07 13.85
C PHE A 231 8.25 -13.57 14.88
N MET A 232 8.09 -12.27 15.03
CA MET A 232 7.14 -11.67 15.98
C MET A 232 5.69 -12.05 15.65
N MET A 233 5.31 -12.08 14.37
CA MET A 233 3.96 -12.47 13.99
C MET A 233 3.71 -13.96 14.23
N ARG A 234 4.70 -14.82 13.93
CA ARG A 234 4.64 -16.26 14.23
C ARG A 234 4.46 -16.53 15.73
N GLU A 235 5.18 -15.80 16.57
CA GLU A 235 5.04 -15.88 18.03
C GLU A 235 3.63 -15.46 18.52
N GLU A 236 3.01 -14.48 17.88
CA GLU A 236 1.65 -14.06 18.24
C GLU A 236 0.60 -15.06 17.71
N ILE A 237 0.76 -15.61 16.50
CA ILE A 237 -0.14 -16.64 15.95
C ILE A 237 -0.07 -17.92 16.78
N ALA A 238 1.12 -18.35 17.19
CA ALA A 238 1.31 -19.58 18.00
C ALA A 238 0.63 -19.56 19.37
N LYS A 239 0.17 -18.38 19.83
CA LYS A 239 -0.65 -18.26 21.06
C LYS A 239 -2.11 -18.56 20.85
N LEU A 240 -2.55 -18.62 19.59
CA LEU A 240 -3.92 -18.92 19.22
C LEU A 240 -4.11 -20.44 19.19
N LYS A 241 -5.36 -20.86 19.34
CA LYS A 241 -5.68 -22.29 19.27
C LYS A 241 -5.76 -22.73 17.80
N ASP A 242 -5.10 -23.83 17.48
CA ASP A 242 -5.22 -24.46 16.16
C ASP A 242 -6.68 -24.82 15.86
N GLY A 243 -7.07 -24.64 14.60
CA GLY A 243 -8.42 -24.96 14.15
C GLY A 243 -8.85 -24.19 12.92
N VAL A 244 -10.07 -24.46 12.48
CA VAL A 244 -10.74 -23.73 11.41
C VAL A 244 -11.92 -22.97 12.02
N TYR A 245 -11.95 -21.67 11.77
CA TYR A 245 -12.95 -20.76 12.30
C TYR A 245 -13.73 -20.15 11.14
N HIS A 246 -15.04 -20.35 11.13
CA HIS A 246 -15.91 -19.88 10.06
C HIS A 246 -16.63 -18.59 10.45
N CYS A 247 -16.68 -17.64 9.53
CA CYS A 247 -17.47 -16.41 9.64
C CYS A 247 -18.16 -16.12 8.31
N GLU A 248 -19.45 -15.86 8.37
CA GLU A 248 -20.24 -15.37 7.23
C GLU A 248 -20.95 -14.08 7.61
N ILE A 249 -20.72 -13.04 6.83
CA ILE A 249 -21.41 -11.75 6.97
C ILE A 249 -22.36 -11.61 5.79
N LYS A 250 -23.66 -11.56 6.12
CA LYS A 250 -24.72 -11.19 5.15
C LYS A 250 -24.99 -9.71 5.34
N GLY A 251 -24.78 -8.96 4.28
CA GLY A 251 -25.20 -7.57 4.27
C GLY A 251 -26.73 -7.42 4.15
N ASN A 252 -27.19 -6.19 3.91
CA ASN A 252 -28.58 -5.93 3.59
C ASN A 252 -28.98 -6.58 2.21
N GLU A 253 -30.25 -6.54 1.84
CA GLU A 253 -30.83 -7.25 0.68
C GLU A 253 -30.07 -7.07 -0.65
N ALA A 254 -29.29 -6.02 -0.81
CA ALA A 254 -28.47 -5.76 -1.99
C ALA A 254 -27.03 -6.29 -1.90
N SER A 255 -26.60 -6.87 -0.78
CA SER A 255 -25.21 -7.25 -0.56
C SER A 255 -24.99 -8.75 -0.69
N THR A 256 -23.93 -9.05 -1.41
CA THR A 256 -23.37 -10.39 -1.56
C THR A 256 -22.71 -10.85 -0.25
N PRO A 257 -22.85 -12.11 0.18
CA PRO A 257 -22.25 -12.61 1.40
C PRO A 257 -20.71 -12.59 1.30
N ILE A 258 -20.07 -12.12 2.37
CA ILE A 258 -18.64 -12.27 2.57
C ILE A 258 -18.43 -13.47 3.51
N VAL A 259 -17.72 -14.47 3.02
CA VAL A 259 -17.39 -15.69 3.75
C VAL A 259 -15.89 -15.72 4.02
N CYS A 260 -15.52 -15.95 5.28
CA CYS A 260 -14.12 -16.09 5.70
C CYS A 260 -13.95 -17.37 6.49
N ASP A 261 -13.12 -18.28 6.00
CA ASP A 261 -12.62 -19.41 6.76
C ASP A 261 -11.19 -19.11 7.23
N LEU A 262 -11.00 -18.97 8.54
CA LEU A 262 -9.70 -18.72 9.14
C LEU A 262 -9.12 -20.03 9.66
N THR A 263 -8.01 -20.50 9.06
CA THR A 263 -7.28 -21.68 9.53
C THR A 263 -6.03 -21.23 10.27
N ILE A 264 -5.85 -21.75 11.49
CA ILE A 264 -4.66 -21.57 12.32
C ILE A 264 -4.00 -22.94 12.47
N GLN A 265 -2.72 -23.02 12.10
CA GLN A 265 -1.91 -24.23 12.20
C GLN A 265 -0.51 -23.89 12.71
N GLY A 266 -0.26 -24.10 14.00
CA GLY A 266 1.00 -23.75 14.65
C GLY A 266 1.24 -22.26 14.62
N SER A 267 2.17 -21.78 13.78
CA SER A 267 2.50 -20.37 13.61
C SER A 267 2.11 -19.79 12.25
N ASP A 268 1.34 -20.55 11.46
CA ASP A 268 0.85 -20.12 10.15
C ASP A 268 -0.67 -19.87 10.19
N MET A 269 -1.10 -18.97 9.32
CA MET A 269 -2.50 -18.57 9.21
C MET A 269 -2.95 -18.53 7.75
N ILE A 270 -4.13 -19.09 7.46
CA ILE A 270 -4.79 -18.98 6.17
C ILE A 270 -6.09 -18.22 6.37
N VAL A 271 -6.28 -17.14 5.63
CA VAL A 271 -7.50 -16.33 5.59
C VAL A 271 -8.16 -16.57 4.24
N ASP A 272 -9.17 -17.43 4.21
CA ASP A 272 -9.78 -17.90 2.96
C ASP A 272 -11.14 -17.23 2.72
N PHE A 273 -11.18 -16.36 1.72
CA PHE A 273 -12.38 -15.70 1.21
C PHE A 273 -12.94 -16.35 -0.06
N SER A 274 -12.38 -17.48 -0.52
CA SER A 274 -12.73 -18.09 -1.81
C SER A 274 -14.20 -18.46 -1.96
N LYS A 275 -14.91 -18.64 -0.83
CA LYS A 275 -16.36 -18.94 -0.76
C LYS A 275 -17.26 -17.69 -0.71
N SER A 276 -16.69 -16.50 -0.75
CA SER A 276 -17.48 -15.27 -0.82
C SER A 276 -18.33 -15.23 -2.09
N GLY A 277 -19.48 -14.59 -2.02
CA GLY A 277 -20.41 -14.53 -3.13
C GLY A 277 -19.88 -13.71 -4.32
N PRO A 278 -20.58 -13.75 -5.45
CA PRO A 278 -20.17 -13.05 -6.68
C PRO A 278 -20.12 -11.54 -6.49
N MET A 279 -19.44 -10.84 -7.39
CA MET A 279 -19.48 -9.38 -7.45
C MET A 279 -20.92 -8.85 -7.44
N SER A 280 -21.14 -7.80 -6.67
CA SER A 280 -22.41 -7.08 -6.64
C SER A 280 -22.46 -6.02 -7.75
N PRO A 281 -23.63 -5.73 -8.33
CA PRO A 281 -23.79 -4.58 -9.20
C PRO A 281 -23.74 -3.23 -8.46
N ALA A 282 -23.64 -3.25 -7.12
CA ALA A 282 -23.53 -2.06 -6.28
C ALA A 282 -22.08 -1.69 -6.01
N TYR A 283 -21.85 -0.45 -5.56
CA TYR A 283 -20.56 0.13 -5.17
C TYR A 283 -20.03 -0.45 -3.84
N ILE A 284 -19.80 -1.77 -3.78
CA ILE A 284 -19.37 -2.49 -2.59
C ILE A 284 -18.29 -3.55 -2.84
N ASN A 285 -17.81 -3.68 -4.06
CA ASN A 285 -16.84 -4.70 -4.41
C ASN A 285 -15.42 -4.29 -3.99
N SER A 286 -14.63 -5.25 -3.51
CA SER A 286 -13.26 -5.01 -3.06
C SER A 286 -12.25 -5.51 -4.10
N PRO A 287 -11.41 -4.65 -4.67
CA PRO A 287 -10.24 -5.08 -5.42
C PRO A 287 -9.28 -5.85 -4.52
N ILE A 288 -8.44 -6.71 -5.10
CA ILE A 288 -7.54 -7.59 -4.35
C ILE A 288 -6.61 -6.84 -3.40
N ALA A 289 -6.04 -5.71 -3.82
CA ALA A 289 -5.17 -4.88 -2.99
C ALA A 289 -5.89 -4.34 -1.74
N ASN A 290 -7.18 -3.99 -1.86
CA ASN A 290 -7.98 -3.56 -0.74
C ASN A 290 -8.30 -4.71 0.23
N THR A 291 -8.60 -5.90 -0.28
CA THR A 291 -8.85 -7.10 0.54
C THR A 291 -7.61 -7.47 1.36
N TYR A 292 -6.43 -7.52 0.74
CA TYR A 292 -5.17 -7.75 1.45
C TYR A 292 -4.91 -6.69 2.52
N SER A 293 -5.07 -5.41 2.16
CA SER A 293 -4.86 -4.33 3.10
C SER A 293 -5.80 -4.36 4.29
N SER A 294 -7.06 -4.72 4.07
CA SER A 294 -8.08 -4.88 5.12
C SER A 294 -7.73 -6.03 6.08
N VAL A 295 -7.26 -7.17 5.54
CA VAL A 295 -6.77 -8.28 6.36
C VAL A 295 -5.57 -7.86 7.19
N TYR A 296 -4.59 -7.17 6.58
CA TYR A 296 -3.39 -6.70 7.29
C TYR A 296 -3.77 -5.74 8.43
N MET A 297 -4.69 -4.81 8.18
CA MET A 297 -5.18 -3.90 9.21
C MET A 297 -5.88 -4.66 10.36
N ALA A 298 -6.76 -5.61 10.03
CA ALA A 298 -7.45 -6.44 11.03
C ALA A 298 -6.46 -7.23 11.89
N LEU A 299 -5.44 -7.82 11.27
CA LEU A 299 -4.41 -8.58 11.98
C LEU A 299 -3.54 -7.70 12.88
N MET A 300 -3.12 -6.52 12.39
CA MET A 300 -2.30 -5.60 13.19
C MET A 300 -3.05 -4.99 14.37
N THR A 301 -4.36 -4.88 14.30
CA THR A 301 -5.19 -4.39 15.41
C THR A 301 -5.60 -5.48 16.39
N SER A 302 -5.50 -6.73 16.00
CA SER A 302 -5.87 -7.91 16.82
C SER A 302 -4.65 -8.72 17.26
N VAL A 303 -4.15 -9.60 16.41
CA VAL A 303 -3.04 -10.53 16.68
C VAL A 303 -1.72 -9.78 16.84
N GLY A 304 -1.38 -8.94 15.89
CA GLY A 304 -0.12 -8.20 15.83
C GLY A 304 -0.08 -6.89 16.63
N LYS A 305 -1.07 -6.60 17.48
CA LYS A 305 -1.16 -5.30 18.18
C LYS A 305 0.05 -4.95 19.06
N LYS A 306 0.82 -5.94 19.49
CA LYS A 306 2.02 -5.76 20.32
C LYS A 306 3.30 -5.65 19.52
N ILE A 307 3.24 -5.88 18.20
CA ILE A 307 4.41 -5.79 17.33
C ILE A 307 4.78 -4.32 17.16
N GLN A 308 5.99 -3.96 17.58
CA GLN A 308 6.47 -2.58 17.59
C GLN A 308 6.83 -2.08 16.19
N TYR A 309 7.56 -2.89 15.41
CA TYR A 309 8.03 -2.53 14.08
C TYR A 309 7.26 -3.33 13.03
N ARG A 310 6.21 -2.73 12.50
CA ARG A 310 5.32 -3.35 11.52
C ARG A 310 5.92 -3.20 10.13
N CYS A 311 6.29 -4.33 9.54
CA CYS A 311 6.89 -4.40 8.20
C CYS A 311 6.30 -5.56 7.41
N GLY A 312 6.70 -5.73 6.15
CA GLY A 312 6.26 -6.81 5.27
C GLY A 312 6.47 -8.20 5.85
N GLY A 313 7.54 -8.39 6.61
CA GLY A 313 7.81 -9.64 7.31
C GLY A 313 6.66 -10.12 8.18
N CYS A 314 5.92 -9.21 8.83
CA CYS A 314 4.76 -9.57 9.66
C CYS A 314 3.66 -10.32 8.89
N TYR A 315 3.62 -10.18 7.57
CA TYR A 315 2.57 -10.77 6.74
C TYR A 315 2.99 -12.08 6.06
N ARG A 316 4.27 -12.48 6.14
CA ARG A 316 4.80 -13.71 5.53
C ARG A 316 4.16 -15.00 6.04
N PRO A 317 3.82 -15.16 7.34
CA PRO A 317 3.14 -16.37 7.83
C PRO A 317 1.63 -16.39 7.51
N ILE A 318 1.12 -15.42 6.76
CA ILE A 318 -0.31 -15.25 6.48
C ILE A 318 -0.57 -15.46 5.00
N ASN A 319 -1.38 -16.46 4.69
CA ASN A 319 -1.81 -16.75 3.32
C ASN A 319 -3.26 -16.30 3.14
N ILE A 320 -3.51 -15.41 2.17
CA ILE A 320 -4.84 -14.92 1.86
C ILE A 320 -5.31 -15.54 0.56
N LEU A 321 -6.44 -16.26 0.61
CA LEU A 321 -7.05 -16.92 -0.53
C LEU A 321 -8.31 -16.18 -0.94
N THR A 322 -8.44 -15.91 -2.25
CA THR A 322 -9.60 -15.23 -2.84
C THR A 322 -9.93 -15.86 -4.19
N THR A 323 -11.14 -15.69 -4.67
CA THR A 323 -11.56 -16.13 -6.02
C THR A 323 -11.87 -14.91 -6.88
N PRO A 324 -11.22 -14.74 -8.06
CA PRO A 324 -11.55 -13.66 -8.99
C PRO A 324 -13.04 -13.67 -9.36
N GLY A 325 -13.64 -12.48 -9.45
CA GLY A 325 -15.07 -12.31 -9.73
C GLY A 325 -15.98 -12.40 -8.50
N THR A 326 -15.40 -12.50 -7.30
CA THR A 326 -16.15 -12.40 -6.04
C THR A 326 -16.12 -10.97 -5.49
N VAL A 327 -16.99 -10.69 -4.51
CA VAL A 327 -17.05 -9.37 -3.84
C VAL A 327 -15.75 -9.00 -3.13
N THR A 328 -14.90 -9.97 -2.79
CA THR A 328 -13.59 -9.80 -2.15
C THR A 328 -12.41 -9.85 -3.11
N HIS A 329 -12.67 -10.11 -4.39
CA HIS A 329 -11.68 -10.08 -5.47
C HIS A 329 -12.37 -9.62 -6.76
N ALA A 330 -12.81 -8.38 -6.74
CA ALA A 330 -13.46 -7.77 -7.87
C ALA A 330 -12.50 -7.66 -9.06
N CYS A 331 -13.04 -7.80 -10.28
CA CYS A 331 -12.33 -7.62 -11.53
C CYS A 331 -13.08 -6.62 -12.41
N ILE A 332 -12.44 -6.12 -13.46
CA ILE A 332 -12.95 -5.02 -14.30
C ILE A 332 -14.31 -5.28 -14.95
N LEU A 333 -14.71 -6.54 -15.08
CA LEU A 333 -15.96 -6.93 -15.71
C LEU A 333 -17.16 -6.72 -14.76
N TYR A 334 -17.46 -5.47 -14.44
CA TYR A 334 -18.74 -5.10 -13.83
C TYR A 334 -19.89 -5.25 -14.82
N THR A 335 -19.59 -5.21 -16.10
CA THR A 335 -20.54 -5.35 -17.17
C THR A 335 -20.38 -6.71 -17.81
N SER A 336 -21.04 -7.69 -17.28
CA SER A 336 -21.54 -8.74 -18.12
C SER A 336 -22.92 -8.34 -18.60
N PRO A 337 -23.27 -8.64 -19.86
CA PRO A 337 -24.58 -8.32 -20.42
C PRO A 337 -25.69 -8.99 -19.66
#